data_cd8b0f264693ec59d3d050457ab18dbf
#
_entry.id   cd8b0f264693ec59d3d050457ab18dbf
#
_cell.length_a   1.000
_cell.length_b   1.000
_cell.length_c   1.000
_cell.angle_alpha   90.00
_cell.angle_beta   90.00
_cell.angle_gamma   90.00
#
_symmetry.space_group_name_H-M   'P 1'
#
loop_
_entity.id
_entity.type
_entity.pdbx_description
1 polymer ?
#
loop_
_entity_poly.entity_id
_entity_poly.type
_entity_poly.pdbx_seq_one_letter_code
_entity_poly.pdbx_strand_id
1 'polypeptide(L)'
;MVYALPLVLVGFGGMINETLDRIMLGWWGPGETVDANKAMVGVYSACYKLAILITISIQAFRMGAEPFFFKQAETDQAQKTYAKVMKFFVISLCVMFLFVMLYIDIWKLFIQNPAMYVGLKVVPILLIANMFLGVYYNLSIWYKLSNKTMAGAWITLFGALITILINYLAIPHFGYMASAWATFFCYGSMMVVSYFWGQQVYPVPYATKKLIAYFIIALLVYGINLLLHLVSTNQPFNYLFASILLFAFIVFVARVEKKDLQSIFRKSN
;
A
#
# COMPACT_ATOMS: atom_id res chain seq x y z
N MET A 1 -11.95 27.26 -9.17
CA MET A 1 -11.34 26.45 -10.25
C MET A 1 -9.85 26.18 -10.03
N VAL A 2 -9.05 27.12 -9.59
CA VAL A 2 -7.59 26.96 -9.39
C VAL A 2 -7.22 25.84 -8.40
N TYR A 3 -8.02 25.61 -7.36
CA TYR A 3 -7.80 24.55 -6.37
C TYR A 3 -8.26 23.16 -6.85
N ALA A 4 -9.40 23.09 -7.55
CA ALA A 4 -10.03 21.83 -7.92
C ALA A 4 -9.37 21.17 -9.14
N LEU A 5 -8.95 21.94 -10.14
CA LEU A 5 -8.35 21.39 -11.36
C LEU A 5 -7.11 20.51 -11.10
N PRO A 6 -6.14 20.92 -10.26
CA PRO A 6 -5.02 20.05 -9.92
C PRO A 6 -5.43 18.75 -9.22
N LEU A 7 -6.48 18.76 -8.39
CA LEU A 7 -6.97 17.53 -7.74
C LEU A 7 -7.62 16.56 -8.72
N VAL A 8 -8.25 17.07 -9.78
CA VAL A 8 -8.75 16.24 -10.88
C VAL A 8 -7.57 15.56 -11.59
N LEU A 9 -6.47 16.28 -11.86
CA LEU A 9 -5.26 15.71 -12.43
C LEU A 9 -4.63 14.64 -11.53
N VAL A 10 -4.64 14.84 -10.20
CA VAL A 10 -4.22 13.81 -9.23
C VAL A 10 -5.09 12.56 -9.34
N GLY A 11 -6.41 12.72 -9.45
CA GLY A 11 -7.35 11.61 -9.63
C GLY A 11 -7.11 10.86 -10.94
N PHE A 12 -6.96 11.57 -12.05
CA PHE A 12 -6.64 11.00 -13.35
C PHE A 12 -5.31 10.25 -13.35
N GLY A 13 -4.25 10.85 -12.81
CA GLY A 13 -2.95 10.21 -12.68
C GLY A 13 -3.01 8.94 -11.81
N GLY A 14 -3.83 8.94 -10.76
CA GLY A 14 -4.10 7.75 -9.94
C GLY A 14 -4.75 6.63 -10.74
N MET A 15 -5.80 6.93 -11.52
CA MET A 15 -6.45 5.95 -12.41
C MET A 15 -5.48 5.39 -13.47
N ILE A 16 -4.65 6.25 -14.05
CA ILE A 16 -3.61 5.82 -14.99
C ILE A 16 -2.67 4.82 -14.32
N ASN A 17 -2.17 5.14 -13.13
CA ASN A 17 -1.25 4.27 -12.40
C ASN A 17 -1.87 2.91 -12.01
N GLU A 18 -3.19 2.83 -11.84
CA GLU A 18 -3.88 1.57 -11.52
C GLU A 18 -4.25 0.72 -12.74
N THR A 19 -4.37 1.32 -13.92
CA THR A 19 -4.89 0.62 -15.11
C THR A 19 -3.86 0.43 -16.21
N LEU A 20 -2.89 1.34 -16.30
CA LEU A 20 -1.94 1.38 -17.41
C LEU A 20 -1.05 0.13 -17.49
N ASP A 21 -0.69 -0.44 -16.35
CA ASP A 21 0.08 -1.67 -16.25
C ASP A 21 -0.58 -2.84 -16.98
N ARG A 22 -1.92 -2.98 -16.87
CA ARG A 22 -2.68 -4.03 -17.54
C ARG A 22 -2.78 -3.81 -19.05
N ILE A 23 -2.96 -2.56 -19.47
CA ILE A 23 -3.00 -2.18 -20.88
C ILE A 23 -1.65 -2.47 -21.52
N MET A 24 -0.56 -2.03 -20.89
CA MET A 24 0.80 -2.24 -21.37
C MET A 24 1.17 -3.73 -21.37
N LEU A 25 0.76 -4.49 -20.38
CA LEU A 25 0.95 -5.94 -20.32
C LEU A 25 0.22 -6.65 -21.48
N GLY A 26 -0.97 -6.20 -21.84
CA GLY A 26 -1.71 -6.73 -22.99
C GLY A 26 -1.04 -6.46 -24.33
N TRP A 27 -0.36 -5.32 -24.47
CA TRP A 27 0.29 -4.91 -25.73
C TRP A 27 1.72 -5.42 -25.88
N TRP A 28 2.51 -5.42 -24.81
CA TRP A 28 3.95 -5.70 -24.81
C TRP A 28 4.34 -6.92 -23.99
N GLY A 29 3.37 -7.73 -23.57
CA GLY A 29 3.65 -8.97 -22.85
C GLY A 29 4.54 -9.91 -23.68
N PRO A 30 5.36 -10.76 -23.02
CA PRO A 30 6.30 -11.67 -23.69
C PRO A 30 5.62 -12.90 -24.34
N GLY A 31 4.29 -12.94 -24.39
CA GLY A 31 3.55 -14.02 -25.02
C GLY A 31 3.67 -14.00 -26.54
N GLU A 32 3.84 -15.15 -27.16
CA GLU A 32 3.94 -15.31 -28.63
C GLU A 32 2.66 -14.89 -29.36
N THR A 33 1.53 -14.87 -28.66
CA THR A 33 0.22 -14.53 -29.23
C THR A 33 -0.49 -13.48 -28.36
N VAL A 34 -1.42 -12.74 -28.98
CA VAL A 34 -2.26 -11.76 -28.28
C VAL A 34 -3.06 -12.43 -27.16
N ASP A 35 -3.51 -13.67 -27.35
CA ASP A 35 -4.30 -14.39 -26.34
C ASP A 35 -3.42 -14.84 -25.16
N ALA A 36 -2.15 -15.16 -25.39
CA ALA A 36 -1.19 -15.43 -24.32
C ALA A 36 -0.97 -14.19 -23.44
N ASN A 37 -0.85 -13.00 -24.04
CA ASN A 37 -0.74 -11.75 -23.29
C ASN A 37 -2.04 -11.43 -22.52
N LYS A 38 -3.21 -11.64 -23.11
CA LYS A 38 -4.51 -11.51 -22.40
C LYS A 38 -4.60 -12.47 -21.21
N ALA A 39 -4.12 -13.70 -21.36
CA ALA A 39 -4.08 -14.66 -20.26
C ALA A 39 -3.20 -14.15 -19.11
N MET A 40 -2.03 -13.55 -19.40
CA MET A 40 -1.17 -12.91 -18.39
C MET A 40 -1.87 -11.75 -17.68
N VAL A 41 -2.61 -10.89 -18.42
CA VAL A 41 -3.44 -9.83 -17.84
C VAL A 41 -4.51 -10.42 -16.92
N GLY A 42 -5.11 -11.55 -17.30
CA GLY A 42 -6.08 -12.30 -16.49
C GLY A 42 -5.46 -12.76 -15.16
N VAL A 43 -4.29 -13.41 -15.21
CA VAL A 43 -3.54 -13.87 -14.03
C VAL A 43 -3.21 -12.71 -13.10
N TYR A 44 -2.65 -11.62 -13.65
CA TYR A 44 -2.28 -10.43 -12.88
C TYR A 44 -3.51 -9.79 -12.22
N SER A 45 -4.59 -9.60 -12.99
CA SER A 45 -5.82 -8.99 -12.49
C SER A 45 -6.51 -9.83 -11.42
N ALA A 46 -6.47 -11.17 -11.53
CA ALA A 46 -7.01 -12.06 -10.52
C ALA A 46 -6.25 -11.95 -9.19
N CYS A 47 -4.91 -11.92 -9.25
CA CYS A 47 -4.06 -11.75 -8.07
C CYS A 47 -4.15 -10.34 -7.49
N TYR A 48 -4.32 -9.31 -8.33
CA TYR A 48 -4.52 -7.93 -7.89
C TYR A 48 -5.76 -7.77 -7.01
N LYS A 49 -6.81 -8.58 -7.22
CA LYS A 49 -8.02 -8.57 -6.37
C LYS A 49 -7.70 -8.81 -4.90
N LEU A 50 -6.67 -9.57 -4.57
CA LEU A 50 -6.27 -9.79 -3.18
C LEU A 50 -5.63 -8.53 -2.57
N ALA A 51 -4.97 -7.71 -3.37
CA ALA A 51 -4.44 -6.42 -2.93
C ALA A 51 -5.54 -5.36 -2.71
N ILE A 52 -6.73 -5.53 -3.32
CA ILE A 52 -7.88 -4.64 -3.13
C ILE A 52 -8.32 -4.58 -1.65
N LEU A 53 -8.10 -5.62 -0.86
CA LEU A 53 -8.42 -5.62 0.58
C LEU A 53 -7.73 -4.45 1.31
N ILE A 54 -6.43 -4.23 1.03
CA ILE A 54 -5.71 -3.08 1.58
C ILE A 54 -6.25 -1.77 0.98
N THR A 55 -6.53 -1.74 -0.32
CA THR A 55 -7.04 -0.54 -1.00
C THR A 55 -8.38 -0.10 -0.42
N ILE A 56 -9.30 -1.03 -0.14
CA ILE A 56 -10.58 -0.71 0.51
C ILE A 56 -10.35 -0.09 1.90
N SER A 57 -9.44 -0.66 2.69
CA SER A 57 -9.09 -0.13 4.01
C SER A 57 -8.49 1.28 3.92
N ILE A 58 -7.65 1.53 2.91
CA ILE A 58 -7.08 2.86 2.64
C ILE A 58 -8.19 3.85 2.26
N GLN A 59 -9.13 3.48 1.40
CA GLN A 59 -10.23 4.35 1.00
C GLN A 59 -11.17 4.66 2.17
N ALA A 60 -11.53 3.66 2.97
CA ALA A 60 -12.34 3.85 4.16
C ALA A 60 -11.66 4.80 5.16
N PHE A 61 -10.36 4.61 5.42
CA PHE A 61 -9.58 5.51 6.25
C PHE A 61 -9.57 6.93 5.69
N ARG A 62 -9.31 7.09 4.40
CA ARG A 62 -9.22 8.38 3.73
C ARG A 62 -10.52 9.17 3.82
N MET A 63 -11.68 8.51 3.63
CA MET A 63 -13.00 9.14 3.75
C MET A 63 -13.25 9.73 5.14
N GLY A 64 -12.76 9.08 6.20
CA GLY A 64 -12.90 9.58 7.57
C GLY A 64 -11.77 10.54 7.96
N ALA A 65 -10.55 10.28 7.52
CA ALA A 65 -9.37 11.04 7.94
C ALA A 65 -9.28 12.43 7.29
N GLU A 66 -9.69 12.58 6.03
CA GLU A 66 -9.61 13.89 5.34
C GLU A 66 -10.43 14.99 6.05
N PRO A 67 -11.74 14.82 6.34
CA PRO A 67 -12.49 15.83 7.08
C PRO A 67 -11.93 16.09 8.48
N PHE A 68 -11.47 15.03 9.16
CA PHE A 68 -10.85 15.14 10.48
C PHE A 68 -9.58 16.00 10.42
N PHE A 69 -8.71 15.81 9.43
CA PHE A 69 -7.48 16.58 9.28
C PHE A 69 -7.77 18.08 9.04
N PHE A 70 -8.75 18.40 8.20
CA PHE A 70 -9.14 19.80 7.98
C PHE A 70 -9.66 20.45 9.25
N LYS A 71 -10.53 19.77 10.01
CA LYS A 71 -11.03 20.28 11.29
C LYS A 71 -9.90 20.46 12.32
N GLN A 72 -8.94 19.52 12.35
CA GLN A 72 -7.82 19.57 13.28
C GLN A 72 -6.79 20.65 12.93
N ALA A 73 -6.74 21.11 11.67
CA ALA A 73 -5.76 22.08 11.19
C ALA A 73 -5.81 23.43 11.95
N GLU A 74 -6.95 23.76 12.55
CA GLU A 74 -7.16 24.98 13.34
C GLU A 74 -6.59 24.91 14.77
N THR A 75 -6.09 23.74 15.19
CA THR A 75 -5.58 23.53 16.55
C THR A 75 -4.05 23.59 16.62
N ASP A 76 -3.53 24.11 17.74
CA ASP A 76 -2.07 24.23 17.98
C ASP A 76 -1.31 22.88 17.95
N GLN A 77 -2.02 21.76 18.07
CA GLN A 77 -1.41 20.43 18.12
C GLN A 77 -1.69 19.60 16.85
N ALA A 78 -2.14 20.22 15.77
CA ALA A 78 -2.50 19.57 14.52
C ALA A 78 -1.40 18.60 14.02
N GLN A 79 -0.18 19.09 13.92
CA GLN A 79 0.96 18.31 13.40
C GLN A 79 1.26 17.08 14.24
N LYS A 80 1.19 17.17 15.58
CA LYS A 80 1.38 16.01 16.48
C LYS A 80 0.25 14.99 16.30
N THR A 81 -0.96 15.46 16.09
CA THR A 81 -2.12 14.60 15.83
C THR A 81 -1.96 13.88 14.49
N TYR A 82 -1.53 14.56 13.43
CA TYR A 82 -1.26 13.94 12.12
C TYR A 82 -0.18 12.87 12.20
N ALA A 83 0.92 13.13 12.94
CA ALA A 83 1.96 12.15 13.16
C ALA A 83 1.45 10.90 13.90
N LYS A 84 0.55 11.09 14.89
CA LYS A 84 -0.06 10.01 15.63
C LYS A 84 -1.02 9.17 14.77
N VAL A 85 -1.86 9.83 13.97
CA VAL A 85 -2.77 9.18 13.03
C VAL A 85 -2.00 8.37 12.00
N MET A 86 -0.95 8.94 11.39
CA MET A 86 -0.06 8.24 10.47
C MET A 86 0.51 6.96 11.09
N LYS A 87 0.97 7.04 12.35
CA LYS A 87 1.54 5.90 13.04
C LYS A 87 0.54 4.74 13.17
N PHE A 88 -0.65 4.99 13.68
CA PHE A 88 -1.66 3.96 13.84
C PHE A 88 -2.18 3.44 12.50
N PHE A 89 -2.24 4.30 11.48
CA PHE A 89 -2.60 3.89 10.13
C PHE A 89 -1.58 2.91 9.54
N VAL A 90 -0.28 3.21 9.64
CA VAL A 90 0.77 2.29 9.17
C VAL A 90 0.75 0.96 9.93
N ILE A 91 0.53 0.98 11.25
CA ILE A 91 0.34 -0.24 12.03
C ILE A 91 -0.84 -1.06 11.51
N SER A 92 -1.98 -0.42 11.24
CA SER A 92 -3.16 -1.08 10.67
C SER A 92 -2.85 -1.71 9.30
N LEU A 93 -2.12 -1.00 8.43
CA LEU A 93 -1.68 -1.55 7.14
C LEU A 93 -0.75 -2.75 7.31
N CYS A 94 0.18 -2.72 8.28
CA CYS A 94 1.04 -3.86 8.58
C CYS A 94 0.23 -5.09 9.06
N VAL A 95 -0.78 -4.88 9.92
CA VAL A 95 -1.69 -5.96 10.35
C VAL A 95 -2.47 -6.52 9.17
N MET A 96 -3.00 -5.66 8.30
CA MET A 96 -3.71 -6.09 7.09
C MET A 96 -2.81 -6.87 6.13
N PHE A 97 -1.57 -6.41 5.93
CA PHE A 97 -0.57 -7.13 5.13
C PHE A 97 -0.34 -8.54 5.69
N LEU A 98 -0.08 -8.65 7.00
CA LEU A 98 0.11 -9.94 7.64
C LEU A 98 -1.15 -10.81 7.56
N PHE A 99 -2.33 -10.24 7.76
CA PHE A 99 -3.59 -10.95 7.65
C PHE A 99 -3.81 -11.56 6.26
N VAL A 100 -3.44 -10.85 5.19
CA VAL A 100 -3.54 -11.40 3.84
C VAL A 100 -2.43 -12.42 3.57
N MET A 101 -1.18 -12.11 3.95
CA MET A 101 -0.04 -12.94 3.56
C MET A 101 0.08 -14.22 4.38
N LEU A 102 -0.24 -14.20 5.67
CA LEU A 102 -0.20 -15.39 6.52
C LEU A 102 -1.32 -16.39 6.19
N TYR A 103 -2.43 -15.89 5.61
CA TYR A 103 -3.56 -16.72 5.21
C TYR A 103 -3.78 -16.72 3.70
N ILE A 104 -2.71 -16.59 2.93
CA ILE A 104 -2.78 -16.50 1.46
C ILE A 104 -3.48 -17.73 0.84
N ASP A 105 -3.35 -18.89 1.45
CA ASP A 105 -4.00 -20.13 1.01
C ASP A 105 -5.53 -20.10 1.16
N ILE A 106 -6.05 -19.32 2.11
CA ILE A 106 -7.48 -19.06 2.24
C ILE A 106 -7.90 -18.00 1.22
N TRP A 107 -7.13 -16.91 1.12
CA TRP A 107 -7.45 -15.82 0.21
C TRP A 107 -7.40 -16.21 -1.27
N LYS A 108 -6.50 -17.14 -1.66
CA LYS A 108 -6.46 -17.63 -3.05
C LYS A 108 -7.76 -18.30 -3.50
N LEU A 109 -8.60 -18.81 -2.59
CA LEU A 109 -9.90 -19.41 -2.93
C LEU A 109 -10.89 -18.42 -3.55
N PHE A 110 -10.68 -17.11 -3.35
CA PHE A 110 -11.43 -16.07 -4.06
C PHE A 110 -11.05 -15.95 -5.54
N ILE A 111 -9.96 -16.58 -5.98
CA ILE A 111 -9.57 -16.70 -7.38
C ILE A 111 -10.22 -17.98 -7.91
N GLN A 112 -11.26 -17.83 -8.74
CA GLN A 112 -12.08 -18.95 -9.21
C GLN A 112 -11.32 -20.01 -10.02
N ASN A 113 -10.27 -19.58 -10.77
CA ASN A 113 -9.49 -20.48 -11.62
C ASN A 113 -8.13 -20.80 -10.97
N PRO A 114 -7.89 -22.05 -10.55
CA PRO A 114 -6.62 -22.48 -9.96
C PRO A 114 -5.39 -22.26 -10.86
N ALA A 115 -5.58 -22.27 -12.20
CA ALA A 115 -4.49 -21.98 -13.14
C ALA A 115 -3.91 -20.57 -12.96
N MET A 116 -4.65 -19.63 -12.34
CA MET A 116 -4.18 -18.28 -12.05
C MET A 116 -3.35 -18.19 -10.77
N TYR A 117 -3.24 -19.25 -9.96
CA TYR A 117 -2.43 -19.25 -8.72
C TYR A 117 -0.94 -19.05 -8.99
N VAL A 118 -0.47 -19.31 -10.21
CA VAL A 118 0.90 -18.99 -10.64
C VAL A 118 1.25 -17.51 -10.43
N GLY A 119 0.25 -16.64 -10.44
CA GLY A 119 0.39 -15.20 -10.19
C GLY A 119 0.46 -14.79 -8.71
N LEU A 120 0.22 -15.69 -7.75
CA LEU A 120 0.23 -15.33 -6.31
C LEU A 120 1.55 -14.71 -5.84
N LYS A 121 2.66 -14.99 -6.53
CA LYS A 121 3.98 -14.41 -6.26
C LYS A 121 4.03 -12.87 -6.40
N VAL A 122 3.08 -12.24 -7.10
CA VAL A 122 3.02 -10.78 -7.19
C VAL A 122 2.26 -10.16 -6.02
N VAL A 123 1.45 -10.93 -5.31
CA VAL A 123 0.58 -10.41 -4.23
C VAL A 123 1.35 -9.67 -3.14
N PRO A 124 2.46 -10.20 -2.57
CA PRO A 124 3.21 -9.48 -1.55
C PRO A 124 3.75 -8.14 -2.07
N ILE A 125 4.22 -8.09 -3.32
CA ILE A 125 4.74 -6.87 -3.95
C ILE A 125 3.62 -5.83 -4.08
N LEU A 126 2.45 -6.25 -4.57
CA LEU A 126 1.29 -5.38 -4.73
C LEU A 126 0.73 -4.88 -3.39
N LEU A 127 0.70 -5.73 -2.37
CA LEU A 127 0.27 -5.33 -1.02
C LEU A 127 1.20 -4.24 -0.46
N ILE A 128 2.52 -4.43 -0.57
CA ILE A 128 3.50 -3.43 -0.13
C ILE A 128 3.35 -2.13 -0.94
N ALA A 129 3.19 -2.23 -2.26
CA ALA A 129 2.95 -1.07 -3.11
C ALA A 129 1.71 -0.29 -2.65
N ASN A 130 0.60 -0.98 -2.37
CA ASN A 130 -0.61 -0.34 -1.84
C ASN A 130 -0.40 0.25 -0.45
N MET A 131 0.42 -0.35 0.42
CA MET A 131 0.79 0.28 1.69
C MET A 131 1.50 1.62 1.48
N PHE A 132 2.43 1.71 0.51
CA PHE A 132 3.08 2.97 0.15
C PHE A 132 2.08 3.99 -0.38
N LEU A 133 1.12 3.56 -1.21
CA LEU A 133 0.03 4.41 -1.68
C LEU A 133 -0.82 4.95 -0.51
N GLY A 134 -1.13 4.10 0.47
CA GLY A 134 -1.84 4.51 1.68
C GLY A 134 -1.09 5.57 2.48
N VAL A 135 0.22 5.37 2.67
CA VAL A 135 1.09 6.36 3.33
C VAL A 135 1.13 7.66 2.51
N TYR A 136 1.26 7.57 1.18
CA TYR A 136 1.20 8.75 0.29
C TYR A 136 -0.11 9.53 0.47
N TYR A 137 -1.26 8.86 0.50
CA TYR A 137 -2.54 9.52 0.74
C TYR A 137 -2.63 10.21 2.11
N ASN A 138 -2.07 9.60 3.15
CA ASN A 138 -2.00 10.25 4.45
C ASN A 138 -1.06 11.47 4.42
N LEU A 139 0.10 11.35 3.77
CA LEU A 139 1.02 12.47 3.56
C LEU A 139 0.37 13.60 2.74
N SER A 140 -0.54 13.31 1.83
CA SER A 140 -1.16 14.27 0.90
C SER A 140 -1.82 15.48 1.58
N ILE A 141 -2.08 15.39 2.87
CA ILE A 141 -2.69 16.47 3.65
C ILE A 141 -1.86 17.77 3.62
N TRP A 142 -0.53 17.68 3.53
CA TRP A 142 0.32 18.86 3.55
C TRP A 142 0.04 19.81 2.37
N TYR A 143 -0.08 19.29 1.14
CA TYR A 143 -0.35 20.14 -0.02
C TYR A 143 -1.81 20.61 -0.09
N LYS A 144 -2.74 19.88 0.51
CA LYS A 144 -4.15 20.30 0.63
C LYS A 144 -4.29 21.44 1.63
N LEU A 145 -3.69 21.36 2.82
CA LEU A 145 -3.72 22.38 3.84
C LEU A 145 -2.94 23.64 3.45
N SER A 146 -1.84 23.49 2.70
CA SER A 146 -1.00 24.61 2.24
C SER A 146 -1.49 25.25 0.94
N ASN A 147 -2.65 24.85 0.40
CA ASN A 147 -3.18 25.26 -0.91
C ASN A 147 -2.22 25.04 -2.08
N LYS A 148 -1.29 24.06 -1.94
CA LYS A 148 -0.31 23.69 -2.98
C LYS A 148 -0.74 22.42 -3.73
N THR A 149 -2.01 22.35 -4.13
CA THR A 149 -2.59 21.13 -4.76
C THR A 149 -1.89 20.72 -6.06
N MET A 150 -1.26 21.68 -6.77
CA MET A 150 -0.44 21.38 -7.95
C MET A 150 0.76 20.47 -7.61
N ALA A 151 1.29 20.50 -6.39
CA ALA A 151 2.35 19.60 -5.97
C ALA A 151 1.87 18.13 -6.00
N GLY A 152 0.62 17.87 -5.59
CA GLY A 152 0.00 16.56 -5.71
C GLY A 152 -0.06 16.07 -7.17
N ALA A 153 -0.42 16.96 -8.12
CA ALA A 153 -0.44 16.64 -9.55
C ALA A 153 0.96 16.27 -10.07
N TRP A 154 1.99 17.06 -9.74
CA TRP A 154 3.37 16.76 -10.11
C TRP A 154 3.87 15.42 -9.56
N ILE A 155 3.59 15.13 -8.29
CA ILE A 155 3.98 13.85 -7.67
C ILE A 155 3.29 12.68 -8.39
N THR A 156 2.01 12.81 -8.72
CA THR A 156 1.25 11.75 -9.40
C THR A 156 1.72 11.54 -10.83
N LEU A 157 2.01 12.62 -11.57
CA LEU A 157 2.58 12.56 -12.92
C LEU A 157 3.98 11.93 -12.91
N PHE A 158 4.80 12.26 -11.92
CA PHE A 158 6.10 11.61 -11.72
C PHE A 158 5.95 10.10 -11.49
N GLY A 159 4.98 9.68 -10.66
CA GLY A 159 4.64 8.27 -10.49
C GLY A 159 4.21 7.60 -11.79
N ALA A 160 3.35 8.26 -12.59
CA ALA A 160 2.91 7.74 -13.88
C ALA A 160 4.09 7.56 -14.86
N LEU A 161 5.03 8.51 -14.88
CA LEU A 161 6.26 8.40 -15.69
C LEU A 161 7.09 7.18 -15.29
N ILE A 162 7.27 6.93 -13.99
CA ILE A 162 7.98 5.74 -13.47
C ILE A 162 7.24 4.46 -13.92
N THR A 163 5.92 4.42 -13.79
CA THR A 163 5.11 3.27 -14.22
C THR A 163 5.31 2.98 -15.70
N ILE A 164 5.22 4.01 -16.57
CA ILE A 164 5.41 3.87 -18.00
C ILE A 164 6.81 3.36 -18.32
N LEU A 165 7.84 3.99 -17.75
CA LEU A 165 9.23 3.66 -18.02
C LEU A 165 9.57 2.22 -17.63
N ILE A 166 9.22 1.81 -16.42
CA ILE A 166 9.52 0.45 -15.94
C ILE A 166 8.71 -0.58 -16.73
N ASN A 167 7.43 -0.33 -16.98
CA ASN A 167 6.60 -1.25 -17.75
C ASN A 167 7.13 -1.39 -19.19
N TYR A 168 7.48 -0.29 -19.86
CA TYR A 168 8.00 -0.31 -21.21
C TYR A 168 9.29 -1.12 -21.35
N LEU A 169 10.22 -0.97 -20.38
CA LEU A 169 11.50 -1.65 -20.40
C LEU A 169 11.43 -3.11 -19.91
N ALA A 170 10.59 -3.39 -18.91
CA ALA A 170 10.63 -4.65 -18.18
C ALA A 170 9.53 -5.66 -18.58
N ILE A 171 8.36 -5.20 -19.05
CA ILE A 171 7.27 -6.12 -19.42
C ILE A 171 7.70 -7.12 -20.50
N PRO A 172 8.43 -6.75 -21.58
CA PRO A 172 8.83 -7.72 -22.60
C PRO A 172 9.67 -8.89 -22.06
N HIS A 173 10.36 -8.68 -20.94
CA HIS A 173 11.26 -9.68 -20.36
C HIS A 173 10.65 -10.43 -19.17
N PHE A 174 9.84 -9.75 -18.34
CA PHE A 174 9.37 -10.27 -17.05
C PHE A 174 7.84 -10.38 -16.96
N GLY A 175 7.11 -9.99 -18.01
CA GLY A 175 5.65 -10.06 -18.05
C GLY A 175 4.98 -9.33 -16.88
N TYR A 176 3.97 -9.96 -16.29
CA TYR A 176 3.21 -9.37 -15.18
C TYR A 176 4.02 -9.12 -13.89
N MET A 177 5.19 -9.75 -13.74
CA MET A 177 6.07 -9.46 -12.62
C MET A 177 6.66 -8.04 -12.73
N ALA A 178 6.98 -7.59 -13.95
CA ALA A 178 7.41 -6.22 -14.22
C ALA A 178 6.35 -5.20 -13.80
N SER A 179 5.07 -5.46 -14.10
CA SER A 179 3.97 -4.58 -13.72
C SER A 179 3.82 -4.46 -12.20
N ALA A 180 3.99 -5.57 -11.45
CA ALA A 180 3.97 -5.52 -9.99
C ALA A 180 5.11 -4.66 -9.42
N TRP A 181 6.33 -4.80 -9.95
CA TRP A 181 7.46 -3.96 -9.55
C TRP A 181 7.32 -2.51 -10.00
N ALA A 182 6.73 -2.26 -11.19
CA ALA A 182 6.44 -0.90 -11.65
C ALA A 182 5.51 -0.17 -10.67
N THR A 183 4.44 -0.84 -10.22
CA THR A 183 3.52 -0.31 -9.21
C THR A 183 4.22 -0.04 -7.88
N PHE A 184 5.10 -0.97 -7.44
CA PHE A 184 5.88 -0.82 -6.22
C PHE A 184 6.78 0.44 -6.26
N PHE A 185 7.55 0.61 -7.33
CA PHE A 185 8.44 1.77 -7.48
C PHE A 185 7.67 3.07 -7.69
N CYS A 186 6.55 3.03 -8.42
CA CYS A 186 5.67 4.18 -8.58
C CYS A 186 5.18 4.69 -7.23
N TYR A 187 4.49 3.88 -6.46
CA TYR A 187 3.90 4.30 -5.19
C TYR A 187 4.96 4.58 -4.13
N GLY A 188 6.06 3.81 -4.11
CA GLY A 188 7.20 4.07 -3.25
C GLY A 188 7.84 5.43 -3.51
N SER A 189 8.09 5.77 -4.78
CA SER A 189 8.66 7.06 -5.15
C SER A 189 7.71 8.24 -4.86
N MET A 190 6.41 8.08 -5.14
CA MET A 190 5.40 9.09 -4.79
C MET A 190 5.38 9.36 -3.28
N MET A 191 5.42 8.31 -2.46
CA MET A 191 5.50 8.40 -1.00
C MET A 191 6.75 9.16 -0.55
N VAL A 192 7.92 8.78 -1.07
CA VAL A 192 9.21 9.38 -0.71
C VAL A 192 9.27 10.86 -1.09
N VAL A 193 8.90 11.19 -2.33
CA VAL A 193 8.87 12.59 -2.81
C VAL A 193 7.88 13.41 -2.00
N SER A 194 6.67 12.89 -1.74
CA SER A 194 5.67 13.57 -0.93
C SER A 194 6.14 13.81 0.51
N TYR A 195 6.88 12.86 1.09
CA TYR A 195 7.44 13.03 2.43
C TYR A 195 8.48 14.17 2.48
N PHE A 196 9.51 14.12 1.62
CA PHE A 196 10.57 15.13 1.66
C PHE A 196 10.08 16.52 1.29
N TRP A 197 9.22 16.63 0.28
CA TRP A 197 8.64 17.91 -0.09
C TRP A 197 7.70 18.45 1.00
N GLY A 198 6.88 17.55 1.57
CA GLY A 198 5.99 17.92 2.67
C GLY A 198 6.73 18.41 3.90
N GLN A 199 7.86 17.80 4.26
CA GLN A 199 8.67 18.26 5.40
C GLN A 199 9.26 19.67 5.21
N GLN A 200 9.47 20.09 3.96
CA GLN A 200 9.94 21.46 3.68
C GLN A 200 8.82 22.51 3.75
N VAL A 201 7.59 22.14 3.40
CA VAL A 201 6.45 23.08 3.30
C VAL A 201 5.60 23.10 4.56
N TYR A 202 5.34 21.94 5.12
CA TYR A 202 4.50 21.75 6.31
C TYR A 202 5.10 20.63 7.18
N PRO A 203 6.10 20.95 8.01
CA PRO A 203 6.83 19.95 8.78
C PRO A 203 5.93 19.26 9.81
N VAL A 204 5.76 17.95 9.68
CA VAL A 204 5.04 17.12 10.63
C VAL A 204 6.04 16.17 11.31
N PRO A 205 6.07 16.07 12.65
CA PRO A 205 7.04 15.25 13.38
C PRO A 205 6.68 13.75 13.31
N TYR A 206 6.76 13.16 12.12
CA TYR A 206 6.51 11.73 11.93
C TYR A 206 7.57 10.89 12.64
N ALA A 207 7.15 9.85 13.35
CA ALA A 207 8.06 8.88 13.98
C ALA A 207 8.62 7.89 12.94
N THR A 208 9.31 8.39 11.90
CA THR A 208 9.75 7.61 10.72
C THR A 208 10.53 6.36 11.09
N LYS A 209 11.43 6.43 12.08
CA LYS A 209 12.19 5.27 12.57
C LYS A 209 11.26 4.16 13.08
N LYS A 210 10.18 4.52 13.81
CA LYS A 210 9.20 3.54 14.29
C LYS A 210 8.36 2.98 13.15
N LEU A 211 7.94 3.83 12.19
CA LEU A 211 7.16 3.39 11.03
C LEU A 211 7.92 2.36 10.21
N ILE A 212 9.20 2.64 9.91
CA ILE A 212 10.08 1.72 9.20
C ILE A 212 10.29 0.43 10.02
N ALA A 213 10.47 0.53 11.34
CA ALA A 213 10.64 -0.63 12.20
C ALA A 213 9.41 -1.55 12.15
N TYR A 214 8.19 -1.01 12.26
CA TYR A 214 6.97 -1.83 12.15
C TYR A 214 6.85 -2.51 10.79
N PHE A 215 7.21 -1.81 9.73
CA PHE A 215 7.21 -2.38 8.38
C PHE A 215 8.21 -3.53 8.24
N ILE A 216 9.45 -3.33 8.72
CA ILE A 216 10.50 -4.37 8.72
C ILE A 216 10.07 -5.58 9.57
N ILE A 217 9.53 -5.36 10.76
CA ILE A 217 9.04 -6.45 11.62
C ILE A 217 7.93 -7.23 10.94
N ALA A 218 6.99 -6.55 10.28
CA ALA A 218 5.93 -7.24 9.52
C ALA A 218 6.52 -8.10 8.38
N LEU A 219 7.52 -7.61 7.65
CA LEU A 219 8.22 -8.38 6.63
C LEU A 219 8.98 -9.58 7.22
N LEU A 220 9.62 -9.42 8.37
CA LEU A 220 10.30 -10.51 9.07
C LEU A 220 9.31 -11.59 9.51
N VAL A 221 8.16 -11.19 10.08
CA VAL A 221 7.09 -12.13 10.48
C VAL A 221 6.58 -12.90 9.26
N TYR A 222 6.36 -12.23 8.13
CA TYR A 222 6.01 -12.88 6.87
C TYR A 222 7.11 -13.84 6.40
N GLY A 223 8.37 -13.42 6.45
CA GLY A 223 9.52 -14.26 6.08
C GLY A 223 9.63 -15.53 6.94
N ILE A 224 9.40 -15.44 8.25
CA ILE A 224 9.36 -16.60 9.16
C ILE A 224 8.25 -17.56 8.75
N ASN A 225 7.06 -17.05 8.43
CA ASN A 225 5.96 -17.89 7.96
C ASN A 225 6.30 -18.60 6.64
N LEU A 226 6.98 -17.91 5.73
CA LEU A 226 7.41 -18.47 4.44
C LEU A 226 8.41 -19.61 4.62
N LEU A 227 9.36 -19.45 5.53
CA LEU A 227 10.31 -20.50 5.91
C LEU A 227 9.61 -21.72 6.52
N LEU A 228 8.57 -21.50 7.36
CA LEU A 228 7.80 -22.59 7.94
C LEU A 228 7.09 -23.42 6.87
N HIS A 229 6.49 -22.77 5.86
CA HIS A 229 5.83 -23.45 4.76
C HIS A 229 6.80 -24.32 3.91
N LEU A 230 8.11 -24.01 3.91
CA LEU A 230 9.12 -24.86 3.27
C LEU A 230 9.42 -26.13 4.08
N VAL A 231 9.24 -26.07 5.42
CA VAL A 231 9.57 -27.17 6.34
C VAL A 231 8.36 -28.05 6.65
N SER A 232 7.18 -27.45 6.76
CA SER A 232 5.95 -28.15 7.15
C SER A 232 4.89 -28.09 6.05
N THR A 233 4.40 -29.26 5.65
CA THR A 233 3.26 -29.43 4.73
C THR A 233 1.93 -29.55 5.44
N ASN A 234 1.91 -29.60 6.78
CA ASN A 234 0.69 -29.75 7.58
C ASN A 234 -0.08 -28.42 7.67
N GLN A 235 -1.15 -28.30 6.88
CA GLN A 235 -1.94 -27.07 6.80
C GLN A 235 -2.54 -26.60 8.14
N PRO A 236 -3.21 -27.42 8.96
CA PRO A 236 -3.69 -27.01 10.29
C PRO A 236 -2.60 -26.45 11.19
N PHE A 237 -1.42 -27.05 11.18
CA PHE A 237 -0.28 -26.56 11.95
C PHE A 237 0.20 -25.20 11.43
N ASN A 238 0.29 -25.01 10.10
CA ASN A 238 0.68 -23.73 9.50
C ASN A 238 -0.29 -22.61 9.84
N TYR A 239 -1.61 -22.87 9.86
CA TYR A 239 -2.60 -21.86 10.26
C TYR A 239 -2.53 -21.51 11.75
N LEU A 240 -2.30 -22.50 12.61
CA LEU A 240 -2.09 -22.24 14.04
C LEU A 240 -0.88 -21.33 14.27
N PHE A 241 0.24 -21.66 13.60
CA PHE A 241 1.46 -20.87 13.70
C PHE A 241 1.29 -19.45 13.12
N ALA A 242 0.63 -19.31 11.97
CA ALA A 242 0.28 -18.03 11.38
C ALA A 242 -0.54 -17.17 12.35
N SER A 243 -1.51 -17.77 13.06
CA SER A 243 -2.32 -17.10 14.07
C SER A 243 -1.48 -16.64 15.26
N ILE A 244 -0.55 -17.46 15.72
CA ILE A 244 0.38 -17.11 16.81
C ILE A 244 1.26 -15.93 16.38
N LEU A 245 1.80 -15.94 15.15
CA LEU A 245 2.63 -14.86 14.62
C LEU A 245 1.84 -13.55 14.51
N LEU A 246 0.62 -13.59 13.98
CA LEU A 246 -0.23 -12.41 13.87
C LEU A 246 -0.57 -11.85 15.24
N PHE A 247 -0.97 -12.70 16.19
CA PHE A 247 -1.28 -12.30 17.55
C PHE A 247 -0.06 -11.73 18.26
N ALA A 248 1.12 -12.35 18.11
CA ALA A 248 2.38 -11.87 18.67
C ALA A 248 2.73 -10.48 18.14
N PHE A 249 2.55 -10.22 16.83
CA PHE A 249 2.74 -8.90 16.25
C PHE A 249 1.78 -7.87 16.87
N ILE A 250 0.50 -8.18 16.96
CA ILE A 250 -0.50 -7.27 17.57
C ILE A 250 -0.17 -6.96 19.03
N VAL A 251 0.17 -8.00 19.82
CA VAL A 251 0.55 -7.82 21.24
C VAL A 251 1.83 -7.00 21.37
N PHE A 252 2.82 -7.25 20.53
CA PHE A 252 4.06 -6.47 20.48
C PHE A 252 3.76 -4.98 20.26
N VAL A 253 2.99 -4.66 19.22
CA VAL A 253 2.61 -3.28 18.91
C VAL A 253 1.79 -2.65 20.05
N ALA A 254 0.83 -3.38 20.62
CA ALA A 254 0.01 -2.90 21.74
C ALA A 254 0.86 -2.58 22.98
N ARG A 255 1.90 -3.38 23.26
CA ARG A 255 2.83 -3.12 24.37
C ARG A 255 3.71 -1.90 24.11
N VAL A 256 4.27 -1.77 22.89
CA VAL A 256 5.15 -0.65 22.53
C VAL A 256 4.38 0.67 22.52
N GLU A 257 3.14 0.68 22.05
CA GLU A 257 2.32 1.90 21.91
C GLU A 257 1.30 2.08 23.06
N LYS A 258 1.45 1.33 24.17
CA LYS A 258 0.52 1.35 25.32
C LYS A 258 0.20 2.78 25.81
N LYS A 259 1.22 3.64 25.92
CA LYS A 259 1.04 5.02 26.41
C LYS A 259 0.17 5.85 25.45
N ASP A 260 0.38 5.70 24.15
CA ASP A 260 -0.39 6.42 23.16
C ASP A 260 -1.82 5.90 23.03
N LEU A 261 -2.01 4.58 23.13
CA LEU A 261 -3.34 3.97 23.18
C LEU A 261 -4.12 4.46 24.40
N GLN A 262 -3.53 4.41 25.58
CA GLN A 262 -4.18 4.92 26.82
C GLN A 262 -4.56 6.39 26.71
N SER A 263 -3.75 7.23 26.05
CA SER A 263 -4.06 8.64 25.85
C SER A 263 -5.26 8.89 24.94
N ILE A 264 -5.55 7.96 24.01
CA ILE A 264 -6.74 8.04 23.15
C ILE A 264 -7.99 7.71 23.93
N PHE A 265 -7.98 6.60 24.66
CA PHE A 265 -9.14 6.17 25.47
C PHE A 265 -9.47 7.12 26.62
N ARG A 266 -8.46 7.80 27.21
CA ARG A 266 -8.68 8.77 28.30
C ARG A 266 -9.26 10.12 27.83
N LYS A 267 -9.16 10.44 26.54
CA LYS A 267 -9.79 11.65 25.95
C LYS A 267 -11.21 11.40 25.47
N SER A 268 -11.65 10.13 25.40
CA SER A 268 -12.98 9.72 24.95
C SER A 268 -13.99 9.60 26.12
N ASN A 269 -13.49 9.61 27.37
CA ASN A 269 -14.28 9.72 28.60
C ASN A 269 -14.08 11.14 29.21
#